data_78a07ed1ff7f7e63a5fe73568840300f
#
_entry.id   78a07ed1ff7f7e63a5fe73568840300f
#
_cell.length_a   1.000
_cell.length_b   1.000
_cell.length_c   1.000
_cell.angle_alpha   90.00
_cell.angle_beta   90.00
_cell.angle_gamma   90.00
#
_symmetry.space_group_name_H-M   'P 1'
#
loop_
_entity.id
_entity.type
_entity.pdbx_description
1 polymer ?
#
loop_
_entity_poly.entity_id
_entity_poly.type
_entity_poly.pdbx_seq_one_letter_code
_entity_poly.pdbx_strand_id
1 'polypeptide(L)'
;RHKIVEIACVETNDLLATKKIFHKIINPQRDVHAEAFKVHGFSTEFLKTKETFDKVADEFLEFIKNKKIIIHNASFDLGFLNYELKLIGRDEIKKENIVDSLEVARNKFPGASNSLNALCRRFNIDLSRREKHNALLDCELLREVYINLLDAKEPKLIFSNDATDINLNLNRNNVKKEYCKVVIKPTENELKSHKEFLKKELKKNYYWIVFFK
;
A
#
# COMPACT_ATOMS: atom_id res chain seq x y z
N ARG A 1 16.22 10.80 -25.88
CA ARG A 1 15.78 10.40 -24.54
C ARG A 1 14.57 9.46 -24.65
N HIS A 2 14.43 8.55 -23.69
CA HIS A 2 13.25 7.70 -23.60
C HIS A 2 12.03 8.52 -23.21
N LYS A 3 10.83 8.06 -23.58
CA LYS A 3 9.55 8.72 -23.31
C LYS A 3 8.60 7.78 -22.59
N ILE A 4 7.60 8.35 -21.91
CA ILE A 4 6.57 7.59 -21.19
C ILE A 4 5.62 6.95 -22.22
N VAL A 5 5.30 5.67 -22.02
CA VAL A 5 4.34 4.91 -22.84
C VAL A 5 3.12 4.44 -22.06
N GLU A 6 3.20 4.42 -20.73
CA GLU A 6 2.11 4.00 -19.86
C GLU A 6 2.22 4.72 -18.51
N ILE A 7 1.10 5.19 -17.98
CA ILE A 7 0.97 5.71 -16.61
C ILE A 7 -0.20 5.02 -15.95
N ALA A 8 0.01 4.48 -14.76
CA ALA A 8 -1.06 3.97 -13.92
C ALA A 8 -0.91 4.49 -12.48
N CYS A 9 -2.03 4.83 -11.88
CA CYS A 9 -2.12 5.17 -10.46
C CYS A 9 -3.39 4.56 -9.87
N VAL A 10 -3.27 3.95 -8.71
CA VAL A 10 -4.39 3.42 -7.93
C VAL A 10 -4.54 4.26 -6.68
N GLU A 11 -5.72 4.86 -6.49
CA GLU A 11 -6.00 5.60 -5.26
C GLU A 11 -6.24 4.62 -4.12
N THR A 12 -5.64 4.92 -2.95
CA THR A 12 -5.88 4.17 -1.72
C THR A 12 -6.37 5.10 -0.62
N ASN A 13 -7.22 4.59 0.26
CA ASN A 13 -7.59 5.21 1.51
C ASN A 13 -7.20 4.24 2.64
N ASP A 14 -6.34 4.69 3.57
CA ASP A 14 -5.77 3.85 4.63
C ASP A 14 -5.24 2.50 4.12
N LEU A 15 -4.48 2.53 3.01
CA LEU A 15 -3.89 1.38 2.32
C LEU A 15 -4.89 0.45 1.61
N LEU A 16 -6.19 0.69 1.74
CA LEU A 16 -7.21 -0.02 0.99
C LEU A 16 -7.41 0.63 -0.38
N ALA A 17 -7.38 -0.17 -1.45
CA ALA A 17 -7.64 0.33 -2.80
C ALA A 17 -9.06 0.88 -2.90
N THR A 18 -9.20 2.10 -3.42
CA THR A 18 -10.50 2.64 -3.81
C THR A 18 -10.85 2.16 -5.23
N LYS A 19 -12.04 2.53 -5.71
CA LYS A 19 -12.43 2.24 -7.11
C LYS A 19 -11.84 3.24 -8.12
N LYS A 20 -11.11 4.26 -7.63
CA LYS A 20 -10.54 5.29 -8.50
C LYS A 20 -9.16 4.88 -8.99
N ILE A 21 -9.06 4.74 -10.29
CA ILE A 21 -7.86 4.34 -11.00
C ILE A 21 -7.62 5.34 -12.13
N PHE A 22 -6.39 5.83 -12.25
CA PHE A 22 -5.91 6.51 -13.44
C PHE A 22 -5.03 5.54 -14.21
N HIS A 23 -5.39 5.24 -15.45
CA HIS A 23 -4.60 4.38 -16.32
C HIS A 23 -4.68 4.87 -17.75
N LYS A 24 -3.54 5.24 -18.32
CA LYS A 24 -3.43 5.73 -19.69
C LYS A 24 -2.23 5.12 -20.39
N ILE A 25 -2.45 4.65 -21.60
CA ILE A 25 -1.40 4.28 -22.55
C ILE A 25 -1.15 5.51 -23.42
N ILE A 26 0.11 5.87 -23.61
CA ILE A 26 0.54 7.17 -24.15
C ILE A 26 1.34 6.96 -25.42
N ASN A 27 1.05 7.78 -26.42
CA ASN A 27 1.84 7.86 -27.64
C ASN A 27 3.13 8.64 -27.36
N PRO A 28 4.31 8.02 -27.43
CA PRO A 28 5.58 8.69 -27.20
C PRO A 28 6.03 9.56 -28.38
N GLN A 29 5.26 9.60 -29.48
CA GLN A 29 5.57 10.32 -30.74
C GLN A 29 6.93 9.91 -31.33
N ARG A 30 7.33 8.67 -31.12
CA ARG A 30 8.56 8.05 -31.65
C ARG A 30 8.42 6.56 -31.76
N ASP A 31 9.30 5.93 -32.53
CA ASP A 31 9.33 4.49 -32.65
C ASP A 31 9.85 3.82 -31.37
N VAL A 32 9.30 2.66 -31.07
CA VAL A 32 9.64 1.84 -29.91
C VAL A 32 10.88 1.01 -30.22
N HIS A 33 11.91 1.11 -29.38
CA HIS A 33 13.07 0.23 -29.50
C HIS A 33 12.73 -1.21 -29.14
N ALA A 34 13.35 -2.18 -29.81
CA ALA A 34 13.10 -3.60 -29.60
C ALA A 34 13.28 -4.05 -28.13
N GLU A 35 14.23 -3.45 -27.40
CA GLU A 35 14.43 -3.72 -25.98
C GLU A 35 13.25 -3.24 -25.12
N ALA A 36 12.73 -2.04 -25.40
CA ALA A 36 11.57 -1.48 -24.69
C ALA A 36 10.30 -2.32 -24.99
N PHE A 37 10.12 -2.74 -26.24
CA PHE A 37 9.03 -3.65 -26.61
C PHE A 37 9.05 -4.96 -25.83
N LYS A 38 10.24 -5.56 -25.60
CA LYS A 38 10.37 -6.77 -24.77
C LYS A 38 9.91 -6.54 -23.33
N VAL A 39 10.05 -5.33 -22.79
CA VAL A 39 9.69 -4.99 -21.43
C VAL A 39 8.18 -4.76 -21.27
N HIS A 40 7.60 -3.82 -22.05
CA HIS A 40 6.19 -3.42 -21.90
C HIS A 40 5.24 -4.05 -22.91
N GLY A 41 5.74 -4.56 -24.05
CA GLY A 41 4.94 -5.29 -25.05
C GLY A 41 4.09 -4.43 -25.99
N PHE A 42 4.20 -3.11 -25.97
CA PHE A 42 3.45 -2.22 -26.87
C PHE A 42 4.22 -1.98 -28.16
N SER A 43 3.57 -2.25 -29.31
CA SER A 43 4.15 -1.95 -30.61
C SER A 43 4.05 -0.46 -30.95
N THR A 44 4.91 0.01 -31.86
CA THR A 44 4.89 1.39 -32.37
C THR A 44 3.52 1.74 -32.98
N GLU A 45 2.94 0.84 -33.77
CA GLU A 45 1.64 1.00 -34.43
C GLU A 45 0.52 1.16 -33.42
N PHE A 46 0.52 0.36 -32.36
CA PHE A 46 -0.44 0.43 -31.27
C PHE A 46 -0.34 1.75 -30.53
N LEU A 47 0.88 2.19 -30.20
CA LEU A 47 1.08 3.45 -29.46
C LEU A 47 0.73 4.68 -30.30
N LYS A 48 0.90 4.65 -31.62
CA LYS A 48 0.49 5.76 -32.53
C LYS A 48 -1.01 6.06 -32.48
N THR A 49 -1.83 5.09 -32.07
CA THR A 49 -3.30 5.29 -31.92
C THR A 49 -3.71 5.93 -30.61
N LYS A 50 -2.76 6.12 -29.67
CA LYS A 50 -3.04 6.63 -28.32
C LYS A 50 -2.86 8.14 -28.25
N GLU A 51 -3.41 8.72 -27.19
CA GLU A 51 -3.23 10.14 -26.88
C GLU A 51 -1.77 10.44 -26.50
N THR A 52 -1.33 11.63 -26.80
CA THR A 52 0.00 12.13 -26.42
C THR A 52 -0.01 12.61 -24.97
N PHE A 53 1.18 12.71 -24.35
CA PHE A 53 1.30 13.08 -22.93
C PHE A 53 0.68 14.45 -22.60
N ASP A 54 0.79 15.43 -23.50
CA ASP A 54 0.19 16.76 -23.33
C ASP A 54 -1.33 16.75 -23.14
N LYS A 55 -2.02 15.79 -23.77
CA LYS A 55 -3.48 15.65 -23.66
C LYS A 55 -3.93 14.99 -22.35
N VAL A 56 -3.11 14.14 -21.76
CA VAL A 56 -3.44 13.40 -20.55
C VAL A 56 -2.86 14.02 -19.28
N ALA A 57 -1.92 14.94 -19.42
CA ALA A 57 -1.15 15.50 -18.30
C ALA A 57 -2.04 16.22 -17.28
N ASP A 58 -3.01 17.01 -17.72
CA ASP A 58 -3.90 17.76 -16.81
C ASP A 58 -4.81 16.83 -16.02
N GLU A 59 -5.35 15.79 -16.64
CA GLU A 59 -6.14 14.74 -15.95
C GLU A 59 -5.27 14.00 -14.92
N PHE A 60 -4.03 13.69 -15.27
CA PHE A 60 -3.07 13.06 -14.36
C PHE A 60 -2.74 13.98 -13.17
N LEU A 61 -2.41 15.24 -13.41
CA LEU A 61 -2.09 16.19 -12.35
C LEU A 61 -3.26 16.41 -11.38
N GLU A 62 -4.50 16.50 -11.90
CA GLU A 62 -5.69 16.62 -11.06
C GLU A 62 -5.93 15.33 -10.23
N PHE A 63 -5.67 14.15 -10.81
CA PHE A 63 -5.79 12.88 -10.09
C PHE A 63 -4.85 12.78 -8.89
N ILE A 64 -3.61 13.26 -9.01
CA ILE A 64 -2.60 13.21 -7.93
C ILE A 64 -2.63 14.41 -6.98
N LYS A 65 -3.43 15.43 -7.28
CA LYS A 65 -3.49 16.69 -6.55
C LYS A 65 -3.81 16.48 -5.07
N ASN A 66 -3.05 17.12 -4.19
CA ASN A 66 -3.19 17.04 -2.73
C ASN A 66 -3.08 15.62 -2.14
N LYS A 67 -2.44 14.70 -2.86
CA LYS A 67 -2.23 13.31 -2.41
C LYS A 67 -0.76 13.03 -2.21
N LYS A 68 -0.46 12.12 -1.28
CA LYS A 68 0.86 11.49 -1.21
C LYS A 68 0.95 10.40 -2.28
N ILE A 69 2.05 10.37 -3.01
CA ILE A 69 2.28 9.42 -4.09
C ILE A 69 3.36 8.45 -3.65
N ILE A 70 3.04 7.16 -3.68
CA ILE A 70 3.98 6.08 -3.35
C ILE A 70 4.52 5.52 -4.66
N ILE A 71 5.84 5.55 -4.81
CA ILE A 71 6.52 5.05 -6.01
C ILE A 71 7.65 4.11 -5.57
N HIS A 72 7.97 3.11 -6.36
CA HIS A 72 9.11 2.22 -6.12
C HIS A 72 10.28 2.62 -7.00
N ASN A 73 11.35 3.16 -6.43
CA ASN A 73 12.46 3.82 -7.13
C ASN A 73 12.04 5.15 -7.77
N ALA A 74 11.48 6.03 -6.94
CA ALA A 74 10.83 7.27 -7.34
C ALA A 74 11.69 8.18 -8.22
N SER A 75 13.02 8.19 -8.03
CA SER A 75 13.93 9.02 -8.82
C SER A 75 13.88 8.69 -10.31
N PHE A 76 13.63 7.43 -10.67
CA PHE A 76 13.51 6.99 -12.05
C PHE A 76 12.23 7.54 -12.70
N ASP A 77 11.08 7.31 -12.11
CA ASP A 77 9.78 7.71 -12.67
C ASP A 77 9.61 9.22 -12.67
N LEU A 78 10.00 9.90 -11.59
CA LEU A 78 9.96 11.36 -11.51
C LEU A 78 10.88 12.03 -12.56
N GLY A 79 12.01 11.41 -12.88
CA GLY A 79 12.89 11.91 -13.93
C GLY A 79 12.21 12.00 -15.30
N PHE A 80 11.38 10.99 -15.63
CA PHE A 80 10.58 11.00 -16.86
C PHE A 80 9.38 11.92 -16.77
N LEU A 81 8.61 11.85 -15.70
CA LEU A 81 7.41 12.67 -15.50
C LEU A 81 7.75 14.16 -15.52
N ASN A 82 8.72 14.59 -14.74
CA ASN A 82 9.10 16.00 -14.68
C ASN A 82 9.72 16.49 -16.00
N TYR A 83 10.42 15.63 -16.71
CA TYR A 83 10.92 15.99 -18.05
C TYR A 83 9.79 16.21 -19.04
N GLU A 84 8.79 15.32 -19.11
CA GLU A 84 7.64 15.46 -20.01
C GLU A 84 6.76 16.65 -19.58
N LEU A 85 6.53 16.88 -18.28
CA LEU A 85 5.81 18.04 -17.75
C LEU A 85 6.49 19.35 -18.15
N LYS A 86 7.79 19.42 -18.02
CA LYS A 86 8.60 20.58 -18.42
C LYS A 86 8.48 20.89 -19.91
N LEU A 87 8.42 19.85 -20.76
CA LEU A 87 8.26 20.04 -22.22
C LEU A 87 6.93 20.70 -22.60
N ILE A 88 5.89 20.50 -21.79
CA ILE A 88 4.55 21.07 -22.01
C ILE A 88 4.29 22.31 -21.14
N GLY A 89 5.34 22.85 -20.48
CA GLY A 89 5.23 24.06 -19.64
C GLY A 89 4.41 23.88 -18.36
N ARG A 90 4.34 22.66 -17.81
CA ARG A 90 3.72 22.38 -16.52
C ARG A 90 4.77 22.31 -15.41
N ASP A 91 4.31 22.56 -14.17
CA ASP A 91 5.15 22.49 -12.97
C ASP A 91 5.61 21.05 -12.69
N GLU A 92 6.80 20.92 -12.14
CA GLU A 92 7.34 19.64 -11.71
C GLU A 92 6.60 19.10 -10.47
N ILE A 93 6.51 17.77 -10.37
CA ILE A 93 5.95 17.11 -9.18
C ILE A 93 6.94 17.30 -8.02
N LYS A 94 6.46 17.88 -6.92
CA LYS A 94 7.27 18.17 -5.73
C LYS A 94 7.60 16.87 -4.98
N LYS A 95 8.87 16.73 -4.59
CA LYS A 95 9.37 15.57 -3.85
C LYS A 95 8.72 15.39 -2.47
N GLU A 96 8.25 16.47 -1.86
CA GLU A 96 7.62 16.47 -0.53
C GLU A 96 6.37 15.59 -0.45
N ASN A 97 5.70 15.39 -1.59
CA ASN A 97 4.52 14.55 -1.70
C ASN A 97 4.83 13.11 -2.12
N ILE A 98 6.12 12.77 -2.28
CA ILE A 98 6.56 11.46 -2.75
C ILE A 98 7.07 10.60 -1.60
N VAL A 99 6.64 9.36 -1.57
CA VAL A 99 7.20 8.31 -0.72
C VAL A 99 7.89 7.28 -1.61
N ASP A 100 9.21 7.17 -1.49
CA ASP A 100 9.96 6.14 -2.21
C ASP A 100 9.96 4.83 -1.40
N SER A 101 9.17 3.86 -1.83
CA SER A 101 9.09 2.56 -1.17
C SER A 101 10.39 1.75 -1.26
N LEU A 102 11.28 2.06 -2.21
CA LEU A 102 12.62 1.44 -2.29
C LEU A 102 13.51 1.92 -1.14
N GLU A 103 13.45 3.20 -0.76
CA GLU A 103 14.16 3.70 0.43
C GLU A 103 13.64 3.05 1.71
N VAL A 104 12.32 2.95 1.87
CA VAL A 104 11.70 2.25 2.99
C VAL A 104 12.19 0.79 3.06
N ALA A 105 12.22 0.10 1.90
CA ALA A 105 12.68 -1.28 1.83
C ALA A 105 14.17 -1.43 2.15
N ARG A 106 15.03 -0.52 1.67
CA ARG A 106 16.47 -0.51 1.97
C ARG A 106 16.76 -0.33 3.45
N ASN A 107 16.01 0.56 4.11
CA ASN A 107 16.13 0.77 5.56
C ASN A 107 15.69 -0.47 6.35
N LYS A 108 14.64 -1.17 5.88
CA LYS A 108 14.13 -2.38 6.54
C LYS A 108 14.98 -3.62 6.27
N PHE A 109 15.57 -3.73 5.07
CA PHE A 109 16.34 -4.88 4.59
C PHE A 109 17.69 -4.44 3.99
N PRO A 110 18.62 -3.93 4.82
CA PRO A 110 19.92 -3.47 4.32
C PRO A 110 20.70 -4.63 3.70
N GLY A 111 21.40 -4.35 2.60
CA GLY A 111 22.22 -5.34 1.89
C GLY A 111 21.45 -6.39 1.07
N ALA A 112 20.13 -6.41 1.12
CA ALA A 112 19.31 -7.35 0.36
C ALA A 112 18.84 -6.75 -0.98
N SER A 113 18.46 -7.62 -1.92
CA SER A 113 17.74 -7.17 -3.12
C SER A 113 16.36 -6.63 -2.74
N ASN A 114 16.10 -5.37 -3.10
CA ASN A 114 14.87 -4.65 -2.79
C ASN A 114 14.11 -4.23 -4.06
N SER A 115 14.31 -4.91 -5.20
CA SER A 115 13.44 -4.72 -6.37
C SER A 115 12.00 -5.13 -6.05
N LEU A 116 11.01 -4.60 -6.76
CA LEU A 116 9.61 -4.94 -6.55
C LEU A 116 9.37 -6.46 -6.59
N ASN A 117 9.96 -7.17 -7.56
CA ASN A 117 9.90 -8.63 -7.65
C ASN A 117 10.55 -9.33 -6.44
N ALA A 118 11.68 -8.83 -5.95
CA ALA A 118 12.36 -9.42 -4.79
C ALA A 118 11.52 -9.24 -3.52
N LEU A 119 10.88 -8.08 -3.36
CA LEU A 119 9.97 -7.80 -2.25
C LEU A 119 8.69 -8.64 -2.33
N CYS A 120 8.09 -8.79 -3.52
CA CYS A 120 6.94 -9.66 -3.71
C CYS A 120 7.26 -11.11 -3.30
N ARG A 121 8.41 -11.66 -3.74
CA ARG A 121 8.83 -13.01 -3.33
C ARG A 121 9.06 -13.11 -1.82
N ARG A 122 9.69 -12.11 -1.19
CA ARG A 122 9.93 -12.07 0.25
C ARG A 122 8.65 -12.06 1.07
N PHE A 123 7.63 -11.38 0.59
CA PHE A 123 6.33 -11.27 1.25
C PHE A 123 5.30 -12.30 0.79
N ASN A 124 5.71 -13.30 -0.03
CA ASN A 124 4.85 -14.33 -0.61
C ASN A 124 3.65 -13.74 -1.39
N ILE A 125 3.88 -12.64 -2.12
CA ILE A 125 2.90 -12.03 -3.00
C ILE A 125 2.97 -12.73 -4.35
N ASP A 126 1.81 -13.13 -4.89
CA ASP A 126 1.71 -13.87 -6.14
C ASP A 126 2.13 -13.02 -7.35
N LEU A 127 3.09 -13.51 -8.11
CA LEU A 127 3.61 -12.91 -9.34
C LEU A 127 3.12 -13.64 -10.60
N SER A 128 2.29 -14.67 -10.49
CA SER A 128 1.89 -15.51 -11.64
C SER A 128 1.22 -14.72 -12.77
N ARG A 129 0.53 -13.63 -12.43
CA ARG A 129 -0.15 -12.73 -13.38
C ARG A 129 0.80 -11.73 -14.06
N ARG A 130 2.08 -11.68 -13.67
CA ARG A 130 3.05 -10.70 -14.16
C ARG A 130 3.96 -11.31 -15.24
N GLU A 131 3.42 -11.59 -16.42
CA GLU A 131 4.22 -12.05 -17.57
C GLU A 131 5.06 -10.91 -18.17
N LYS A 132 4.54 -9.69 -18.22
CA LYS A 132 5.20 -8.46 -18.69
C LYS A 132 5.00 -7.34 -17.71
N HIS A 133 5.83 -6.30 -17.80
CA HIS A 133 5.63 -5.07 -17.04
C HIS A 133 4.34 -4.38 -17.52
N ASN A 134 3.35 -4.35 -16.64
CA ASN A 134 2.09 -3.64 -16.82
C ASN A 134 1.96 -2.66 -15.65
N ALA A 135 1.85 -1.37 -15.94
CA ALA A 135 1.89 -0.33 -14.91
C ALA A 135 0.76 -0.49 -13.88
N LEU A 136 -0.45 -0.91 -14.31
CA LEU A 136 -1.56 -1.10 -13.38
C LEU A 136 -1.31 -2.28 -12.42
N LEU A 137 -0.83 -3.41 -12.94
CA LEU A 137 -0.49 -4.57 -12.11
C LEU A 137 0.66 -4.24 -11.16
N ASP A 138 1.66 -3.48 -11.62
CA ASP A 138 2.77 -3.03 -10.79
C ASP A 138 2.30 -2.11 -9.64
N CYS A 139 1.27 -1.28 -9.86
CA CYS A 139 0.63 -0.51 -8.79
C CYS A 139 -0.06 -1.40 -7.75
N GLU A 140 -0.78 -2.45 -8.18
CA GLU A 140 -1.42 -3.41 -7.27
C GLU A 140 -0.38 -4.15 -6.42
N LEU A 141 0.68 -4.65 -7.06
CA LEU A 141 1.79 -5.33 -6.37
C LEU A 141 2.52 -4.37 -5.41
N LEU A 142 2.77 -3.13 -5.84
CA LEU A 142 3.40 -2.12 -5.00
C LEU A 142 2.56 -1.82 -3.76
N ARG A 143 1.25 -1.72 -3.89
CA ARG A 143 0.35 -1.53 -2.75
C ARG A 143 0.51 -2.66 -1.73
N GLU A 144 0.49 -3.92 -2.16
CA GLU A 144 0.64 -5.06 -1.27
C GLU A 144 2.03 -5.12 -0.62
N VAL A 145 3.08 -4.81 -1.39
CA VAL A 145 4.45 -4.68 -0.87
C VAL A 145 4.52 -3.58 0.17
N TYR A 146 3.93 -2.41 -0.09
CA TYR A 146 3.98 -1.26 0.82
C TYR A 146 3.26 -1.53 2.14
N ILE A 147 2.10 -2.21 2.12
CA ILE A 147 1.39 -2.67 3.32
C ILE A 147 2.31 -3.57 4.19
N ASN A 148 3.04 -4.50 3.55
CA ASN A 148 3.98 -5.37 4.27
C ASN A 148 5.23 -4.62 4.77
N LEU A 149 5.71 -3.61 4.04
CA LEU A 149 6.82 -2.78 4.48
C LEU A 149 6.50 -1.99 5.74
N LEU A 150 5.25 -1.53 5.86
CA LEU A 150 4.75 -0.80 7.04
C LEU A 150 4.34 -1.72 8.20
N ASP A 151 4.44 -3.05 8.05
CA ASP A 151 3.92 -4.05 9.01
C ASP A 151 2.42 -3.85 9.33
N ALA A 152 1.67 -3.34 8.36
CA ALA A 152 0.27 -2.93 8.57
C ALA A 152 -0.73 -4.10 8.41
N LYS A 153 -0.28 -5.31 8.10
CA LYS A 153 -1.15 -6.50 7.97
C LYS A 153 -1.69 -6.98 9.31
N GLU A 154 -0.90 -6.81 10.37
CA GLU A 154 -1.28 -7.24 11.72
C GLU A 154 -1.18 -6.06 12.68
N PRO A 155 -2.23 -5.75 13.44
CA PRO A 155 -2.12 -4.79 14.52
C PRO A 155 -1.10 -5.34 15.54
N LYS A 156 0.04 -4.67 15.69
CA LYS A 156 1.00 -5.01 16.73
C LYS A 156 0.35 -4.74 18.07
N LEU A 157 0.05 -5.79 18.83
CA LEU A 157 -0.26 -5.65 20.25
C LEU A 157 1.05 -5.24 20.94
N ILE A 158 1.22 -3.94 21.13
CA ILE A 158 2.33 -3.40 21.89
C ILE A 158 1.98 -3.59 23.36
N PHE A 159 2.44 -4.71 23.93
CA PHE A 159 2.49 -4.85 25.38
C PHE A 159 3.71 -4.06 25.85
N SER A 160 3.55 -2.78 26.15
CA SER A 160 4.58 -1.98 26.81
C SER A 160 4.67 -2.46 28.26
N ASN A 161 5.66 -3.29 28.56
CA ASN A 161 6.02 -3.65 29.93
C ASN A 161 6.77 -2.51 30.66
N ASP A 162 7.05 -1.41 29.97
CA ASP A 162 7.77 -0.28 30.55
C ASP A 162 6.78 0.82 30.94
N ALA A 163 6.33 0.76 32.16
CA ALA A 163 5.59 1.84 32.84
C ALA A 163 6.54 2.98 33.25
N THR A 164 7.52 3.37 32.43
CA THR A 164 8.38 4.52 32.65
C THR A 164 8.48 5.37 31.39
N ASP A 165 7.95 6.59 31.51
CA ASP A 165 8.23 7.77 30.70
C ASP A 165 7.78 7.80 29.23
N ILE A 166 6.47 7.88 29.02
CA ILE A 166 5.96 8.63 27.87
C ILE A 166 5.18 9.85 28.39
N ASN A 167 5.90 10.94 28.63
CA ASN A 167 5.32 12.27 28.73
C ASN A 167 4.87 12.73 27.34
N LEU A 168 3.82 12.13 26.82
CA LEU A 168 3.08 12.70 25.70
C LEU A 168 2.12 13.76 26.26
N ASN A 169 2.55 15.03 26.19
CA ASN A 169 1.68 16.19 26.34
C ASN A 169 0.60 16.19 25.25
N LEU A 170 -0.31 15.26 25.34
CA LEU A 170 -1.59 15.33 24.63
C LEU A 170 -2.53 16.08 25.57
N ASN A 171 -2.80 17.35 25.25
CA ASN A 171 -3.95 18.10 25.79
C ASN A 171 -5.23 17.31 25.48
N ARG A 172 -5.48 16.24 26.22
CA ARG A 172 -6.76 15.56 26.26
C ARG A 172 -7.64 16.34 27.23
N ASN A 173 -8.53 17.18 26.70
CA ASN A 173 -9.71 17.56 27.43
C ASN A 173 -10.35 16.30 27.99
N ASN A 174 -10.29 16.12 29.30
CA ASN A 174 -10.81 15.00 30.07
C ASN A 174 -12.33 14.91 29.91
N VAL A 175 -12.81 14.37 28.82
CA VAL A 175 -14.15 13.79 28.79
C VAL A 175 -13.97 12.32 29.20
N LYS A 176 -14.23 12.00 30.47
CA LYS A 176 -14.38 10.61 30.92
C LYS A 176 -15.50 9.97 30.11
N LYS A 177 -15.16 9.24 29.05
CA LYS A 177 -16.13 8.36 28.39
C LYS A 177 -16.35 7.15 29.30
N GLU A 178 -17.43 7.14 30.05
CA GLU A 178 -17.93 5.92 30.72
C GLU A 178 -18.40 4.94 29.65
N TYR A 179 -17.60 3.93 29.34
CA TYR A 179 -17.89 2.97 28.29
C TYR A 179 -18.89 1.89 28.67
N CYS A 180 -19.09 1.60 29.98
CA CYS A 180 -20.11 0.68 30.46
C CYS A 180 -20.58 1.07 31.86
N LYS A 181 -21.87 1.37 32.00
CA LYS A 181 -22.49 1.64 33.32
C LYS A 181 -23.03 0.39 34.02
N VAL A 182 -23.29 -0.67 33.27
CA VAL A 182 -23.89 -1.91 33.79
C VAL A 182 -23.05 -3.10 33.33
N VAL A 183 -22.50 -3.82 34.29
CA VAL A 183 -21.89 -5.14 34.04
C VAL A 183 -22.99 -6.16 34.16
N ILE A 184 -23.41 -6.76 33.03
CA ILE A 184 -24.37 -7.86 33.01
C ILE A 184 -23.64 -9.10 33.56
N LYS A 185 -24.08 -9.59 34.73
CA LYS A 185 -23.57 -10.84 35.29
C LYS A 185 -24.39 -12.00 34.73
N PRO A 186 -23.75 -13.11 34.37
CA PRO A 186 -24.49 -14.29 33.91
C PRO A 186 -25.35 -14.87 35.04
N THR A 187 -26.49 -15.40 34.67
CA THR A 187 -27.37 -16.10 35.59
C THR A 187 -26.78 -17.44 36.05
N GLU A 188 -27.26 -18.00 37.17
CA GLU A 188 -26.76 -19.28 37.65
C GLU A 188 -26.97 -20.42 36.63
N ASN A 189 -28.08 -20.36 35.87
CA ASN A 189 -28.38 -21.35 34.83
C ASN A 189 -27.40 -21.25 33.67
N GLU A 190 -27.04 -20.02 33.22
CA GLU A 190 -26.05 -19.82 32.19
C GLU A 190 -24.66 -20.29 32.62
N LEU A 191 -24.28 -20.06 33.88
CA LEU A 191 -23.04 -20.58 34.46
C LEU A 191 -23.00 -22.12 34.53
N LYS A 192 -24.13 -22.77 34.85
CA LYS A 192 -24.23 -24.24 34.84
C LYS A 192 -24.09 -24.77 33.41
N SER A 193 -24.85 -24.23 32.48
CA SER A 193 -24.80 -24.65 31.07
C SER A 193 -23.39 -24.44 30.48
N HIS A 194 -22.73 -23.34 30.81
CA HIS A 194 -21.37 -23.07 30.38
C HIS A 194 -20.36 -24.10 30.97
N LYS A 195 -20.51 -24.44 32.25
CA LYS A 195 -19.63 -25.46 32.88
C LYS A 195 -19.84 -26.85 32.26
N GLU A 196 -21.08 -27.20 31.94
CA GLU A 196 -21.41 -28.47 31.26
C GLU A 196 -20.84 -28.50 29.83
N PHE A 197 -20.96 -27.42 29.08
CA PHE A 197 -20.39 -27.27 27.77
C PHE A 197 -18.84 -27.44 27.82
N LEU A 198 -18.16 -26.74 28.73
CA LEU A 198 -16.71 -26.85 28.90
C LEU A 198 -16.28 -28.30 29.24
N LYS A 199 -17.03 -29.03 30.10
CA LYS A 199 -16.74 -30.43 30.41
C LYS A 199 -16.93 -31.36 29.22
N LYS A 200 -17.94 -31.10 28.38
CA LYS A 200 -18.31 -31.96 27.25
C LYS A 200 -17.35 -31.77 26.07
N GLU A 201 -17.01 -30.52 25.72
CA GLU A 201 -16.28 -30.21 24.51
C GLU A 201 -14.74 -30.14 24.71
N LEU A 202 -14.24 -29.71 25.86
CA LEU A 202 -12.81 -29.48 26.10
C LEU A 202 -12.05 -30.65 26.76
N LYS A 203 -12.66 -31.81 26.97
CA LYS A 203 -12.05 -33.10 27.35
C LYS A 203 -10.67 -32.99 28.01
N LYS A 204 -10.50 -32.61 29.24
CA LYS A 204 -9.27 -32.62 30.05
C LYS A 204 -8.28 -31.45 29.94
N ASN A 205 -8.36 -30.54 28.97
CA ASN A 205 -7.46 -29.38 28.90
C ASN A 205 -8.22 -28.05 29.15
N TYR A 206 -8.76 -27.87 30.36
CA TYR A 206 -9.53 -26.65 30.68
C TYR A 206 -8.79 -25.76 31.68
N TYR A 207 -7.79 -25.08 31.22
CA TYR A 207 -7.16 -24.00 31.99
C TYR A 207 -8.11 -22.84 32.31
N TRP A 208 -9.23 -22.73 31.60
CA TRP A 208 -10.25 -21.70 31.80
C TRP A 208 -11.09 -21.83 33.06
N ILE A 209 -11.14 -23.01 33.71
CA ILE A 209 -11.94 -23.22 34.93
C ILE A 209 -11.29 -22.58 36.16
N VAL A 210 -9.99 -22.25 36.09
CA VAL A 210 -9.22 -21.68 37.20
C VAL A 210 -9.46 -20.18 37.38
N PHE A 211 -9.94 -19.48 36.36
CA PHE A 211 -10.12 -18.02 36.37
C PHE A 211 -11.50 -17.54 36.86
N PHE A 212 -12.45 -18.44 37.18
CA PHE A 212 -13.78 -18.08 37.68
C PHE A 212 -14.05 -18.63 39.09
N LYS A 213 -13.12 -18.33 40.03
CA LYS A 213 -13.39 -18.45 41.48
C LYS A 213 -13.73 -17.11 42.07
#